data_eefde6e00cceceffd74fc03107c8cc7b
#
_entry.id   eefde6e00cceceffd74fc03107c8cc7b
#
_cell.length_a   1.000
_cell.length_b   1.000
_cell.length_c   1.000
_cell.angle_alpha   90.00
_cell.angle_beta   90.00
_cell.angle_gamma   90.00
#
_symmetry.space_group_name_H-M   'P 1'
#
loop_
_entity.id
_entity.type
_entity.pdbx_description
1 polymer ?
#
loop_
_entity_poly.entity_id
_entity_poly.type
_entity_poly.pdbx_seq_one_letter_code
_entity_poly.pdbx_strand_id
1 'polypeptide(L)'
;LDLGGGLGIPYAATNDAPPLPAAWGEAIRDAVGHLGCEVVVEPGRLLAGNAGVLLARVLYAKRGEGRDFLILDAGMNDLVRPALYDAHHDIVPVAEAPPGAP
;
A
#
# COMPACT_ATOMS: atom_id res chain seq x y z
N LEU A 1 1.38 -0.90 28.06
CA LEU A 1 0.33 -1.51 27.25
C LEU A 1 0.69 -1.35 25.79
N ASP A 2 0.88 -2.46 25.07
CA ASP A 2 1.07 -2.45 23.62
C ASP A 2 -0.27 -2.68 22.91
N LEU A 3 -0.62 -1.77 22.01
CA LEU A 3 -1.85 -1.82 21.22
C LEU A 3 -1.62 -2.34 19.80
N GLY A 4 -0.38 -2.68 19.45
CA GLY A 4 -0.02 -3.08 18.10
C GLY A 4 -0.11 -1.92 17.09
N GLY A 5 -0.42 -2.26 15.86
CA GLY A 5 -0.51 -1.29 14.76
C GLY A 5 -1.89 -1.22 14.14
N GLY A 6 -1.93 -1.29 12.81
CA GLY A 6 -3.18 -1.39 12.04
C GLY A 6 -3.71 -0.09 11.48
N LEU A 7 -3.09 1.07 11.77
CA LEU A 7 -3.48 2.32 11.12
C LEU A 7 -3.33 2.18 9.60
N GLY A 8 -4.44 2.43 8.87
CA GLY A 8 -4.51 2.29 7.43
C GLY A 8 -3.75 3.37 6.68
N ILE A 9 -3.56 3.11 5.39
CA ILE A 9 -3.09 4.07 4.40
C ILE A 9 -4.07 4.05 3.22
N PRO A 10 -4.16 5.10 2.41
CA PRO A 10 -4.92 5.04 1.17
C PRO A 10 -4.23 4.11 0.19
N TYR A 11 -4.99 3.19 -0.42
CA TYR A 11 -4.47 2.27 -1.44
C TYR A 11 -4.84 2.71 -2.86
N ALA A 12 -5.91 3.48 -2.99
CA ALA A 12 -6.33 4.05 -4.26
C ALA A 12 -6.97 5.42 -4.00
N ALA A 13 -6.96 6.29 -5.01
CA ALA A 13 -7.56 7.61 -4.92
C ALA A 13 -9.08 7.59 -4.65
N THR A 14 -9.73 6.46 -4.87
CA THR A 14 -11.18 6.23 -4.67
C THR A 14 -11.52 5.66 -3.31
N ASN A 15 -10.53 5.28 -2.50
CA ASN A 15 -10.79 4.76 -1.17
C ASN A 15 -11.03 5.89 -0.17
N ASP A 16 -11.85 5.62 0.84
CA ASP A 16 -11.98 6.52 1.98
C ASP A 16 -10.61 6.74 2.62
N ALA A 17 -10.30 7.99 2.91
CA ALA A 17 -9.05 8.32 3.59
C ALA A 17 -9.06 7.69 4.99
N PRO A 18 -8.01 6.95 5.38
CA PRO A 18 -7.88 6.45 6.74
C PRO A 18 -7.75 7.62 7.71
N PRO A 19 -8.09 7.41 9.00
CA PRO A 19 -7.93 8.46 10.00
C PRO A 19 -6.45 8.91 10.07
N LEU A 20 -6.26 10.19 10.30
CA LEU A 20 -4.92 10.74 10.51
C LEU A 20 -4.32 10.21 11.83
N PRO A 21 -2.99 10.17 11.95
CA PRO A 21 -2.31 9.74 13.18
C PRO A 21 -2.77 10.49 14.44
N ALA A 22 -3.11 11.79 14.30
CA ALA A 22 -3.63 12.59 15.40
C ALA A 22 -4.97 12.06 15.92
N ALA A 23 -5.93 11.80 15.03
CA ALA A 23 -7.23 11.26 15.40
C ALA A 23 -7.11 9.85 16.01
N TRP A 24 -6.19 9.03 15.50
CA TRP A 24 -5.89 7.73 16.08
C TRP A 24 -5.31 7.87 17.50
N GLY A 25 -4.38 8.81 17.70
CA GLY A 25 -3.80 9.10 19.02
C GLY A 25 -4.85 9.61 20.02
N GLU A 26 -5.81 10.41 19.56
CA GLU A 26 -6.95 10.86 20.38
C GLU A 26 -7.82 9.68 20.81
N ALA A 27 -8.20 8.81 19.88
CA ALA A 27 -8.98 7.62 20.18
C ALA A 27 -8.29 6.69 21.19
N ILE A 28 -6.97 6.51 21.05
CA ILE A 28 -6.16 5.75 22.02
C ILE A 28 -6.20 6.41 23.40
N ARG A 29 -5.98 7.71 23.45
CA ARG A 29 -5.99 8.45 24.73
C ARG A 29 -7.34 8.33 25.44
N ASP A 30 -8.43 8.47 24.68
CA ASP A 30 -9.79 8.36 25.21
C ASP A 30 -10.09 6.94 25.72
N ALA A 31 -9.60 5.93 25.00
CA ALA A 31 -9.86 4.54 25.35
C ALA A 31 -9.05 4.05 26.56
N VAL A 32 -7.77 4.40 26.66
CA VAL A 32 -6.84 3.78 27.62
C VAL A 32 -6.03 4.78 28.46
N GLY A 33 -6.15 6.09 28.20
CA GLY A 33 -5.40 7.11 28.95
C GLY A 33 -5.66 7.14 30.44
N HIS A 34 -6.83 6.68 30.87
CA HIS A 34 -7.20 6.57 32.29
C HIS A 34 -6.44 5.47 33.07
N LEU A 35 -5.76 4.56 32.36
CA LEU A 35 -5.04 3.44 32.98
C LEU A 35 -3.71 3.87 33.61
N GLY A 36 -3.18 5.04 33.32
CA GLY A 36 -1.95 5.57 33.88
C GLY A 36 -0.70 4.74 33.54
N CYS A 37 -0.72 3.95 32.46
CA CYS A 37 0.41 3.16 32.01
C CYS A 37 1.02 3.75 30.72
N GLU A 38 2.26 3.38 30.45
CA GLU A 38 2.89 3.65 29.16
C GLU A 38 2.15 2.91 28.04
N VAL A 39 1.93 3.60 26.92
CA VAL A 39 1.29 3.04 25.72
C VAL A 39 2.31 2.93 24.61
N VAL A 40 2.41 1.76 24.01
CA VAL A 40 3.25 1.45 22.85
C VAL A 40 2.35 1.17 21.66
N VAL A 41 2.74 1.66 20.48
CA VAL A 41 2.05 1.40 19.21
C VAL A 41 3.06 1.02 18.13
N GLU A 42 2.64 0.19 17.17
CA GLU A 42 3.48 -0.37 16.12
C GLU A 42 2.94 0.01 14.71
N PRO A 43 3.05 1.28 14.27
CA PRO A 43 2.39 1.80 13.07
C PRO A 43 3.13 1.40 11.77
N GLY A 44 3.43 0.12 11.57
CA GLY A 44 4.26 -0.38 10.48
C GLY A 44 3.80 0.07 9.09
N ARG A 45 2.53 -0.13 8.76
CA ARG A 45 1.97 0.25 7.45
C ARG A 45 2.02 1.75 7.21
N LEU A 46 1.69 2.55 8.21
CA LEU A 46 1.74 4.01 8.11
C LEU A 46 3.15 4.51 7.75
N LEU A 47 4.17 3.89 8.33
CA LEU A 47 5.57 4.27 8.10
C LEU A 47 6.11 3.75 6.77
N ALA A 48 5.78 2.50 6.41
CA ALA A 48 6.40 1.81 5.29
C ALA A 48 5.57 1.82 3.99
N GLY A 49 4.26 2.01 4.09
CA GLY A 49 3.36 1.77 2.95
C GLY A 49 3.60 2.68 1.74
N ASN A 50 3.99 3.93 1.97
CA ASN A 50 4.28 4.91 0.92
C ASN A 50 5.77 5.29 0.85
N ALA A 51 6.64 4.52 1.50
CA ALA A 51 8.06 4.87 1.62
C ALA A 51 8.94 4.27 0.52
N GLY A 52 8.38 3.46 -0.37
CA GLY A 52 9.14 2.79 -1.42
C GLY A 52 8.32 2.44 -2.65
N VAL A 53 9.04 2.03 -3.68
CA VAL A 53 8.48 1.54 -4.94
C VAL A 53 9.19 0.26 -5.34
N LEU A 54 8.48 -0.65 -6.00
CA LEU A 54 9.08 -1.77 -6.71
C LEU A 54 9.27 -1.37 -8.16
N LEU A 55 10.53 -1.31 -8.60
CA LEU A 55 10.88 -1.05 -9.99
C LEU A 55 10.96 -2.38 -10.73
N ALA A 56 10.18 -2.53 -11.79
CA ALA A 56 10.19 -3.72 -12.64
C ALA A 56 10.31 -3.35 -14.11
N ARG A 57 10.89 -4.23 -14.88
CA ARG A 57 11.04 -4.07 -16.33
C ARG A 57 9.98 -4.90 -17.06
N VAL A 58 9.37 -4.30 -18.08
CA VAL A 58 8.55 -5.04 -19.02
C VAL A 58 9.46 -5.88 -19.92
N LEU A 59 9.34 -7.20 -19.85
CA LEU A 59 10.07 -8.14 -20.68
C LEU A 59 9.42 -8.23 -22.07
N TYR A 60 8.09 -8.33 -22.11
CA TYR A 60 7.31 -8.28 -23.33
C TYR A 60 5.82 -8.07 -23.04
N ALA A 61 5.09 -7.63 -24.06
CA ALA A 61 3.64 -7.55 -24.04
C ALA A 61 3.06 -8.74 -24.81
N LYS A 62 2.07 -9.41 -24.25
CA LYS A 62 1.35 -10.53 -24.87
C LYS A 62 -0.11 -10.15 -25.05
N ARG A 63 -0.59 -10.21 -26.31
CA ARG A 63 -2.01 -10.09 -26.61
C ARG A 63 -2.71 -11.42 -26.40
N GLY A 64 -3.82 -11.41 -25.68
CA GLY A 64 -4.65 -12.59 -25.45
C GLY A 64 -6.10 -12.36 -25.89
N GLU A 65 -6.89 -13.42 -25.92
CA GLU A 65 -8.32 -13.32 -26.16
C GLU A 65 -9.01 -12.65 -24.97
N GLY A 66 -9.43 -11.39 -25.14
CA GLY A 66 -10.18 -10.62 -24.14
C GLY A 66 -9.35 -9.81 -23.15
N ARG A 67 -8.04 -9.98 -23.08
CA ARG A 67 -7.15 -9.14 -22.28
C ARG A 67 -5.70 -9.18 -22.76
N ASP A 68 -4.99 -8.09 -22.57
CA ASP A 68 -3.56 -7.99 -22.81
C ASP A 68 -2.77 -8.18 -21.52
N PHE A 69 -1.55 -8.67 -21.64
CA PHE A 69 -0.66 -8.93 -20.51
C PHE A 69 0.67 -8.22 -20.72
N LEU A 70 1.16 -7.58 -19.65
CA LEU A 70 2.54 -7.15 -19.55
C LEU A 70 3.28 -8.17 -18.68
N ILE A 71 4.32 -8.76 -19.23
CA ILE A 71 5.17 -9.71 -18.51
C ILE A 71 6.36 -8.95 -17.96
N LEU A 72 6.53 -9.01 -16.65
CA LEU A 72 7.54 -8.28 -15.89
C LEU A 72 8.65 -9.22 -15.40
N ASP A 73 9.79 -8.66 -15.05
CA ASP A 73 10.89 -9.35 -14.36
C ASP A 73 10.72 -9.36 -12.83
N ALA A 74 9.53 -9.09 -12.35
CA ALA A 74 9.15 -9.17 -10.94
C ALA A 74 7.91 -10.05 -10.78
N GLY A 75 7.83 -10.76 -9.68
CA GLY A 75 6.73 -11.68 -9.42
C GLY A 75 6.34 -11.75 -7.95
N MET A 76 5.62 -12.81 -7.60
CA MET A 76 5.10 -13.03 -6.25
C MET A 76 6.22 -13.13 -5.19
N ASN A 77 7.40 -13.60 -5.56
CA ASN A 77 8.57 -13.66 -4.68
C ASN A 77 9.14 -12.27 -4.33
N ASP A 78 8.89 -11.27 -5.18
CA ASP A 78 9.34 -9.89 -4.95
C ASP A 78 8.24 -9.07 -4.25
N LEU A 79 6.99 -9.31 -4.62
CA LEU A 79 5.82 -8.64 -4.06
C LEU A 79 4.66 -9.63 -3.88
N VAL A 80 4.61 -10.27 -2.72
CA VAL A 80 3.63 -11.34 -2.45
C VAL A 80 2.20 -10.82 -2.21
N ARG A 81 2.04 -9.59 -1.74
CA ARG A 81 0.75 -9.08 -1.26
C ARG A 81 -0.39 -9.10 -2.28
N PRO A 82 -0.21 -8.74 -3.56
CA PRO A 82 -1.28 -8.87 -4.54
C PRO A 82 -1.79 -10.30 -4.71
N ALA A 83 -0.88 -11.27 -4.72
CA ALA A 83 -1.24 -12.68 -4.93
C ALA A 83 -1.87 -13.33 -3.69
N LEU A 84 -1.41 -12.97 -2.48
CA LEU A 84 -1.81 -13.62 -1.23
C LEU A 84 -3.02 -12.94 -0.57
N TYR A 85 -3.14 -11.62 -0.71
CA TYR A 85 -4.14 -10.82 0.01
C TYR A 85 -5.05 -10.00 -0.92
N ASP A 86 -4.93 -10.18 -2.23
CA ASP A 86 -5.61 -9.34 -3.23
C ASP A 86 -5.37 -7.84 -2.98
N ALA A 87 -4.17 -7.51 -2.46
CA ALA A 87 -3.82 -6.16 -2.07
C ALA A 87 -3.55 -5.30 -3.31
N HIS A 88 -4.25 -4.18 -3.41
CA HIS A 88 -4.04 -3.22 -4.50
C HIS A 88 -2.67 -2.56 -4.38
N HIS A 89 -1.99 -2.46 -5.51
CA HIS A 89 -0.78 -1.65 -5.71
C HIS A 89 -0.91 -0.93 -7.04
N ASP A 90 -0.72 0.38 -7.05
CA ASP A 90 -0.72 1.15 -8.29
C ASP A 90 0.48 0.75 -9.14
N ILE A 91 0.22 0.56 -10.44
CA ILE A 91 1.25 0.29 -11.43
C ILE A 91 1.30 1.49 -12.37
N VAL A 92 2.44 2.15 -12.38
CA VAL A 92 2.62 3.36 -13.18
C VAL A 92 3.87 3.24 -14.05
N PRO A 93 3.88 3.78 -15.28
CA PRO A 93 5.09 3.82 -16.09
C PRO A 93 6.12 4.76 -15.46
N VAL A 94 7.40 4.39 -15.52
CA VAL A 94 8.52 5.23 -15.03
C VAL A 94 8.71 6.48 -15.89
N ALA A 95 8.40 6.39 -17.19
CA ALA A 95 8.46 7.50 -18.11
C ALA A 95 7.06 7.79 -18.67
N GLU A 96 6.77 9.04 -18.89
CA GLU A 96 5.56 9.43 -19.61
C GLU A 96 5.57 8.86 -21.03
N ALA A 97 4.45 8.31 -21.45
CA ALA A 97 4.29 7.87 -22.83
C ALA A 97 4.41 9.08 -23.76
N PRO A 98 5.10 8.97 -24.90
CA PRO A 98 5.12 10.03 -25.88
C PRO A 98 3.69 10.34 -26.36
N PRO A 99 3.39 11.60 -26.71
CA PRO A 99 2.07 11.98 -27.19
C PRO A 99 1.64 11.10 -28.38
N GLY A 100 0.49 10.44 -28.25
CA GLY A 100 -0.04 9.55 -29.31
C GLY A 100 0.44 8.10 -29.24
N ALA A 101 1.14 7.70 -28.19
CA ALA A 101 1.38 6.29 -27.95
C ALA A 101 0.06 5.57 -27.61
N PRO A 102 -0.16 4.35 -28.14
CA PRO A 102 -1.39 3.59 -27.92
C PRO A 102 -1.52 3.10 -26.47
#